data_76cbbc2c744ae74d5593d03f4846d627
#
_entry.id   76cbbc2c744ae74d5593d03f4846d627
#
_cell.length_a   1.000
_cell.length_b   1.000
_cell.length_c   1.000
_cell.angle_alpha   90.00
_cell.angle_beta   90.00
_cell.angle_gamma   90.00
#
_symmetry.space_group_name_H-M   'P 1'
#
loop_
_entity.id
_entity.type
_entity.pdbx_description
1 polymer ?
#
loop_
_entity_poly.entity_id
_entity_poly.type
_entity_poly.pdbx_seq_one_letter_code
_entity_poly.pdbx_strand_id
1 'polypeptide(L)'
;MTGLVKAQLVTDTMPPTGARNGGWLAGLRTTPGRLRASVALVVLLACGLGLLTGVVFAALNSGFTAIGGHDAPLVEQSNALYYAVSDMDAQVGNVLLTGSDPALAADQQQDLAQYASDQQHAEQDLQQVAVTAAADPAAQRAVSSVLDALGRYEALAADAIVVNQRGHDPAGRPSAATLGYFQQATDLMSMTVQPAAASLTTANASALDMSYNQDRSTATSGQVLVLVLGLAVAGALLGTQVFLAARFRRLVNPALAAATVLAVGLAIAGAVQLGAQAGNLKVAKQDASDSILALTQARAVSYDANADETR
;
A
#
# COMPACT_ATOMS: atom_id res chain seq x y z
N MET A 1 75.55 47.87 -62.69
CA MET A 1 74.24 48.38 -62.99
C MET A 1 73.28 47.67 -62.11
N THR A 2 72.81 48.38 -61.16
CA THR A 2 72.07 47.92 -59.92
C THR A 2 70.58 48.00 -60.13
N GLY A 3 69.90 46.91 -60.03
CA GLY A 3 68.42 46.90 -60.03
C GLY A 3 67.87 46.49 -58.67
N LEU A 4 67.38 47.41 -57.96
CA LEU A 4 66.68 47.22 -56.66
C LEU A 4 65.35 46.58 -56.89
N VAL A 5 65.12 45.36 -56.34
CA VAL A 5 63.80 44.74 -56.21
C VAL A 5 63.19 45.19 -54.88
N LYS A 6 62.10 45.90 -55.01
CA LYS A 6 61.29 46.35 -53.90
C LYS A 6 60.43 45.18 -53.39
N ALA A 7 60.68 44.69 -52.19
CA ALA A 7 59.82 43.73 -51.55
C ALA A 7 58.58 44.44 -51.02
N GLN A 8 57.36 44.06 -51.51
CA GLN A 8 56.08 44.48 -51.03
C GLN A 8 55.70 43.53 -49.90
N LEU A 9 55.60 44.09 -48.66
CA LEU A 9 55.03 43.46 -47.51
C LEU A 9 53.46 43.39 -47.72
N VAL A 10 52.99 42.17 -47.95
CA VAL A 10 51.55 41.86 -47.88
C VAL A 10 51.23 41.71 -46.39
N THR A 11 50.59 42.74 -45.83
CA THR A 11 49.93 42.66 -44.50
C THR A 11 48.69 41.82 -44.66
N ASP A 12 48.76 40.57 -44.20
CA ASP A 12 47.60 39.69 -44.06
C ASP A 12 46.77 40.22 -42.89
N THR A 13 45.73 40.96 -43.21
CA THR A 13 44.70 41.36 -42.24
C THR A 13 43.80 40.19 -41.98
N MET A 14 44.06 39.47 -40.86
CA MET A 14 43.10 38.53 -40.28
C MET A 14 41.74 39.19 -40.15
N PRO A 15 40.63 38.56 -40.67
CA PRO A 15 39.30 39.05 -40.40
C PRO A 15 38.99 38.88 -38.89
N PRO A 16 38.27 39.82 -38.26
CA PRO A 16 37.92 39.70 -36.86
C PRO A 16 37.03 38.47 -36.66
N THR A 17 37.44 37.59 -35.81
CA THR A 17 36.65 36.51 -35.23
C THR A 17 35.57 37.14 -34.39
N GLY A 18 34.52 37.67 -35.05
CA GLY A 18 33.30 38.11 -34.42
C GLY A 18 32.64 36.88 -33.77
N ALA A 19 32.68 36.83 -32.47
CA ALA A 19 31.91 35.90 -31.68
C ALA A 19 30.43 35.97 -32.11
N ARG A 20 30.01 34.97 -32.91
CA ARG A 20 28.61 34.75 -33.27
C ARG A 20 27.87 34.22 -32.02
N ASN A 21 27.66 35.06 -31.04
CA ASN A 21 26.59 34.90 -30.06
C ASN A 21 25.24 35.24 -30.71
N GLY A 22 25.01 34.70 -31.89
CA GLY A 22 23.75 34.74 -32.62
C GLY A 22 22.87 33.66 -32.03
N GLY A 23 21.99 34.03 -31.13
CA GLY A 23 21.16 33.15 -30.34
C GLY A 23 20.48 32.09 -31.20
N TRP A 24 20.47 30.88 -30.72
CA TRP A 24 19.70 29.74 -31.19
C TRP A 24 18.23 30.09 -31.56
N LEU A 25 17.67 31.14 -30.92
CA LEU A 25 16.38 31.74 -31.24
C LEU A 25 16.29 32.42 -32.61
N ALA A 26 17.39 32.89 -33.18
CA ALA A 26 17.40 33.46 -34.53
C ALA A 26 17.21 32.42 -35.62
N GLY A 27 17.61 31.16 -35.37
CA GLY A 27 17.37 30.01 -36.24
C GLY A 27 15.90 29.62 -36.36
N LEU A 28 15.06 29.94 -35.35
CA LEU A 28 13.63 29.61 -35.31
C LEU A 28 12.78 30.46 -36.26
N ARG A 29 13.34 31.57 -36.81
CA ARG A 29 12.63 32.41 -37.78
C ARG A 29 12.74 31.89 -39.22
N THR A 30 13.59 30.90 -39.49
CA THR A 30 13.74 30.27 -40.78
C THR A 30 12.81 29.06 -40.92
N THR A 31 12.31 28.77 -42.11
CA THR A 31 11.42 27.62 -42.39
C THR A 31 12.05 26.27 -41.92
N PRO A 32 13.33 25.97 -42.14
CA PRO A 32 13.97 24.76 -41.63
C PRO A 32 14.15 24.76 -40.11
N GLY A 33 14.33 25.93 -39.48
CA GLY A 33 14.42 26.06 -38.01
C GLY A 33 13.09 25.76 -37.33
N ARG A 34 11.97 26.23 -37.86
CA ARG A 34 10.64 25.90 -37.34
C ARG A 34 10.30 24.42 -37.44
N LEU A 35 10.70 23.78 -38.55
CA LEU A 35 10.50 22.34 -38.73
C LEU A 35 11.31 21.52 -37.71
N ARG A 36 12.57 21.88 -37.50
CA ARG A 36 13.40 21.21 -36.48
C ARG A 36 12.86 21.42 -35.08
N ALA A 37 12.37 22.61 -34.77
CA ALA A 37 11.75 22.92 -33.49
C ALA A 37 10.46 22.13 -33.25
N SER A 38 9.60 21.99 -34.29
CA SER A 38 8.37 21.19 -34.15
C SER A 38 8.65 19.71 -33.97
N VAL A 39 9.62 19.15 -34.70
CA VAL A 39 10.06 17.76 -34.51
C VAL A 39 10.64 17.55 -33.11
N ALA A 40 11.52 18.45 -32.66
CA ALA A 40 12.08 18.36 -31.31
C ALA A 40 10.99 18.43 -30.23
N LEU A 41 10.01 19.32 -30.38
CA LEU A 41 8.86 19.42 -29.46
C LEU A 41 8.05 18.11 -29.43
N VAL A 42 7.72 17.56 -30.59
CA VAL A 42 6.97 16.28 -30.68
C VAL A 42 7.73 15.15 -30.02
N VAL A 43 9.04 15.04 -30.27
CA VAL A 43 9.88 14.01 -29.64
C VAL A 43 9.92 14.18 -28.13
N LEU A 44 10.12 15.42 -27.64
CA LEU A 44 10.10 15.69 -26.19
C LEU A 44 8.75 15.34 -25.55
N LEU A 45 7.64 15.71 -26.16
CA LEU A 45 6.32 15.39 -25.67
C LEU A 45 6.06 13.87 -25.71
N ALA A 46 6.47 13.18 -26.78
CA ALA A 46 6.32 11.72 -26.87
C ALA A 46 7.17 10.98 -25.83
N CYS A 47 8.42 11.40 -25.64
CA CYS A 47 9.27 10.87 -24.57
C CYS A 47 8.68 11.16 -23.19
N GLY A 48 8.17 12.38 -22.97
CA GLY A 48 7.46 12.76 -21.75
C GLY A 48 6.24 11.90 -21.46
N LEU A 49 5.43 11.61 -22.50
CA LEU A 49 4.27 10.71 -22.37
C LEU A 49 4.70 9.29 -21.99
N GLY A 50 5.73 8.75 -22.64
CA GLY A 50 6.25 7.43 -22.33
C GLY A 50 6.79 7.33 -20.91
N LEU A 51 7.59 8.31 -20.49
CA LEU A 51 8.13 8.38 -19.13
C LEU A 51 7.02 8.52 -18.08
N LEU A 52 6.07 9.42 -18.28
CA LEU A 52 4.94 9.61 -17.36
C LEU A 52 4.14 8.31 -17.21
N THR A 53 3.79 7.68 -18.33
CA THR A 53 3.06 6.40 -18.29
C THR A 53 3.85 5.34 -17.54
N GLY A 54 5.15 5.21 -17.81
CA GLY A 54 6.04 4.27 -17.12
C GLY A 54 6.12 4.52 -15.60
N VAL A 55 6.26 5.78 -15.18
CA VAL A 55 6.30 6.15 -13.75
C VAL A 55 4.97 5.87 -13.05
N VAL A 56 3.84 6.20 -13.67
CA VAL A 56 2.51 5.92 -13.10
C VAL A 56 2.28 4.41 -12.96
N PHE A 57 2.62 3.63 -13.98
CA PHE A 57 2.52 2.17 -13.90
C PHE A 57 3.44 1.55 -12.84
N ALA A 58 4.66 2.06 -12.72
CA ALA A 58 5.60 1.60 -11.68
C ALA A 58 5.07 1.93 -10.28
N ALA A 59 4.53 3.14 -10.07
CA ALA A 59 3.94 3.54 -8.81
C ALA A 59 2.73 2.66 -8.43
N LEU A 60 1.83 2.38 -9.38
CA LEU A 60 0.68 1.50 -9.15
C LEU A 60 1.10 0.07 -8.86
N ASN A 61 2.10 -0.46 -9.57
CA ASN A 61 2.60 -1.81 -9.31
C ASN A 61 3.23 -1.94 -7.92
N SER A 62 3.95 -0.91 -7.45
CA SER A 62 4.48 -0.88 -6.07
C SER A 62 3.37 -0.79 -5.03
N GLY A 63 2.32 -0.01 -5.29
CA GLY A 63 1.13 0.08 -4.44
C GLY A 63 0.39 -1.25 -4.34
N PHE A 64 0.12 -1.93 -5.45
CA PHE A 64 -0.49 -3.27 -5.44
C PHE A 64 0.33 -4.29 -4.65
N THR A 65 1.67 -4.23 -4.77
CA THR A 65 2.56 -5.11 -4.01
C THR A 65 2.51 -4.79 -2.51
N ALA A 66 2.44 -3.52 -2.14
CA ALA A 66 2.30 -3.10 -0.75
C ALA A 66 0.96 -3.55 -0.15
N ILE A 67 -0.15 -3.29 -0.84
CA ILE A 67 -1.50 -3.69 -0.38
C ILE A 67 -1.58 -5.21 -0.22
N GLY A 68 -1.22 -5.99 -1.24
CA GLY A 68 -1.37 -7.44 -1.22
C GLY A 68 -0.32 -8.17 -0.39
N GLY A 69 0.91 -7.66 -0.33
CA GLY A 69 2.03 -8.32 0.34
C GLY A 69 2.27 -7.84 1.77
N HIS A 70 1.67 -6.72 2.18
CA HIS A 70 1.96 -6.08 3.46
C HIS A 70 0.68 -5.64 4.20
N ASP A 71 -0.10 -4.72 3.63
CA ASP A 71 -1.20 -4.07 4.35
C ASP A 71 -2.37 -5.03 4.62
N ALA A 72 -2.77 -5.84 3.63
CA ALA A 72 -3.86 -6.79 3.79
C ALA A 72 -3.52 -7.94 4.77
N PRO A 73 -2.34 -8.58 4.71
CA PRO A 73 -1.93 -9.56 5.72
C PRO A 73 -1.88 -9.00 7.15
N LEU A 74 -1.53 -7.72 7.33
CA LEU A 74 -1.53 -7.10 8.66
C LEU A 74 -2.92 -6.97 9.28
N VAL A 75 -3.92 -6.65 8.47
CA VAL A 75 -5.31 -6.63 8.94
C VAL A 75 -5.75 -8.04 9.33
N GLU A 76 -5.41 -9.06 8.53
CA GLU A 76 -5.70 -10.46 8.82
C GLU A 76 -5.05 -10.90 10.14
N GLN A 77 -3.76 -10.64 10.32
CA GLN A 77 -3.01 -10.99 11.53
C GLN A 77 -3.54 -10.25 12.76
N SER A 78 -3.88 -8.97 12.64
CA SER A 78 -4.48 -8.22 13.75
C SER A 78 -5.86 -8.76 14.16
N ASN A 79 -6.65 -9.23 13.20
CA ASN A 79 -7.90 -9.91 13.46
C ASN A 79 -7.67 -11.30 14.10
N ALA A 80 -6.71 -12.07 13.60
CA ALA A 80 -6.34 -13.37 14.16
C ALA A 80 -5.88 -13.24 15.63
N LEU A 81 -5.06 -12.22 15.91
CA LEU A 81 -4.68 -11.87 17.28
C LEU A 81 -5.90 -11.60 18.18
N TYR A 82 -6.84 -10.78 17.71
CA TYR A 82 -8.05 -10.49 18.49
C TYR A 82 -8.83 -11.77 18.82
N TYR A 83 -8.95 -12.70 17.86
CA TYR A 83 -9.61 -13.99 18.09
C TYR A 83 -8.85 -14.87 19.06
N ALA A 84 -7.53 -14.99 18.87
CA ALA A 84 -6.70 -15.83 19.72
C ALA A 84 -6.80 -15.38 21.19
N VAL A 85 -6.69 -14.08 21.46
CA VAL A 85 -6.81 -13.57 22.85
C VAL A 85 -8.21 -13.74 23.42
N SER A 86 -9.26 -13.62 22.60
CA SER A 86 -10.66 -13.85 23.05
C SER A 86 -10.92 -15.32 23.36
N ASP A 87 -10.39 -16.24 22.54
CA ASP A 87 -10.53 -17.68 22.74
C ASP A 87 -9.73 -18.17 23.95
N MET A 88 -8.55 -17.60 24.22
CA MET A 88 -7.74 -17.90 25.40
C MET A 88 -8.55 -17.75 26.69
N ASP A 89 -9.34 -16.67 26.86
CA ASP A 89 -10.14 -16.45 28.06
C ASP A 89 -11.26 -17.49 28.21
N ALA A 90 -11.91 -17.85 27.11
CA ALA A 90 -12.91 -18.91 27.08
C ALA A 90 -12.31 -20.27 27.44
N GLN A 91 -11.12 -20.63 26.92
CA GLN A 91 -10.44 -21.89 27.23
C GLN A 91 -10.04 -21.97 28.72
N VAL A 92 -9.56 -20.88 29.30
CA VAL A 92 -9.30 -20.84 30.76
C VAL A 92 -10.59 -21.09 31.53
N GLY A 93 -11.71 -20.44 31.17
CA GLY A 93 -13.03 -20.70 31.77
C GLY A 93 -13.42 -22.17 31.69
N ASN A 94 -13.30 -22.79 30.54
CA ASN A 94 -13.57 -24.21 30.32
C ASN A 94 -12.71 -25.12 31.23
N VAL A 95 -11.39 -24.86 31.27
CA VAL A 95 -10.44 -25.60 32.15
C VAL A 95 -10.86 -25.52 33.62
N LEU A 96 -11.31 -24.35 34.09
CA LEU A 96 -11.76 -24.17 35.46
C LEU A 96 -13.09 -24.89 35.74
N LEU A 97 -14.00 -24.91 34.73
CA LEU A 97 -15.29 -25.59 34.86
C LEU A 97 -15.19 -27.12 34.85
N THR A 98 -14.21 -27.71 34.15
CA THR A 98 -13.96 -29.15 34.18
C THR A 98 -13.45 -29.61 35.52
N GLY A 99 -12.80 -28.73 36.27
CA GLY A 99 -12.31 -29.02 37.64
C GLY A 99 -11.40 -30.24 37.73
N SER A 100 -11.54 -31.01 38.80
CA SER A 100 -10.79 -32.25 39.04
C SER A 100 -11.55 -33.53 38.71
N ASP A 101 -12.62 -33.45 37.91
CA ASP A 101 -13.42 -34.63 37.52
C ASP A 101 -12.66 -35.51 36.50
N PRO A 102 -12.36 -36.77 36.88
CA PRO A 102 -11.65 -37.70 35.97
C PRO A 102 -12.42 -38.00 34.67
N ALA A 103 -13.77 -37.85 34.67
CA ALA A 103 -14.57 -38.08 33.48
C ALA A 103 -14.37 -36.94 32.44
N LEU A 104 -13.97 -35.75 32.87
CA LEU A 104 -13.73 -34.57 32.02
C LEU A 104 -12.22 -34.32 31.79
N ALA A 105 -11.34 -35.21 32.21
CA ALA A 105 -9.91 -35.03 32.09
C ALA A 105 -9.43 -34.89 30.60
N ALA A 106 -10.09 -35.57 29.68
CA ALA A 106 -9.80 -35.46 28.26
C ALA A 106 -10.19 -34.07 27.69
N ASP A 107 -11.34 -33.56 28.08
CA ASP A 107 -11.82 -32.23 27.69
C ASP A 107 -10.90 -31.14 28.28
N GLN A 108 -10.51 -31.25 29.55
CA GLN A 108 -9.56 -30.33 30.18
C GLN A 108 -8.20 -30.29 29.46
N GLN A 109 -7.69 -31.49 29.06
CA GLN A 109 -6.44 -31.52 28.28
C GLN A 109 -6.58 -30.89 26.91
N GLN A 110 -7.74 -31.05 26.26
CA GLN A 110 -8.02 -30.42 24.99
C GLN A 110 -8.09 -28.90 25.15
N ASP A 111 -8.79 -28.37 26.15
CA ASP A 111 -8.90 -26.94 26.41
C ASP A 111 -7.54 -26.31 26.74
N LEU A 112 -6.71 -26.99 27.55
CA LEU A 112 -5.34 -26.56 27.82
C LEU A 112 -4.46 -26.56 26.56
N ALA A 113 -4.61 -27.55 25.68
CA ALA A 113 -3.86 -27.60 24.43
C ALA A 113 -4.32 -26.47 23.48
N GLN A 114 -5.61 -26.19 23.44
CA GLN A 114 -6.14 -25.09 22.65
C GLN A 114 -5.66 -23.75 23.19
N TYR A 115 -5.73 -23.53 24.50
CA TYR A 115 -5.18 -22.34 25.15
C TYR A 115 -3.69 -22.10 24.79
N ALA A 116 -2.86 -23.17 24.87
CA ALA A 116 -1.45 -23.06 24.51
C ALA A 116 -1.24 -22.77 23.00
N SER A 117 -2.11 -23.31 22.13
CA SER A 117 -2.11 -23.01 20.70
C SER A 117 -2.46 -21.55 20.43
N ASP A 118 -3.50 -21.03 21.08
CA ASP A 118 -3.95 -19.65 20.90
C ASP A 118 -2.92 -18.64 21.45
N GLN A 119 -2.30 -18.95 22.59
CA GLN A 119 -1.16 -18.18 23.12
C GLN A 119 -0.03 -18.10 22.09
N GLN A 120 0.35 -19.24 21.51
CA GLN A 120 1.42 -19.28 20.51
C GLN A 120 1.04 -18.48 19.25
N HIS A 121 -0.20 -18.56 18.79
CA HIS A 121 -0.68 -17.77 17.66
C HIS A 121 -0.67 -16.27 17.98
N ALA A 122 -1.17 -15.88 19.16
CA ALA A 122 -1.17 -14.48 19.60
C ALA A 122 0.24 -13.89 19.65
N GLU A 123 1.21 -14.65 20.19
CA GLU A 123 2.62 -14.24 20.22
C GLU A 123 3.23 -14.09 18.82
N GLN A 124 2.94 -15.03 17.90
CA GLN A 124 3.42 -14.98 16.51
C GLN A 124 2.85 -13.78 15.76
N ASP A 125 1.54 -13.56 15.87
CA ASP A 125 0.87 -12.43 15.23
C ASP A 125 1.37 -11.09 15.77
N LEU A 126 1.57 -10.99 17.09
CA LEU A 126 2.17 -9.79 17.70
C LEU A 126 3.60 -9.54 17.23
N GLN A 127 4.43 -10.59 17.12
CA GLN A 127 5.79 -10.44 16.59
C GLN A 127 5.78 -9.94 15.14
N GLN A 128 4.90 -10.47 14.31
CA GLN A 128 4.78 -10.05 12.92
C GLN A 128 4.30 -8.60 12.80
N VAL A 129 3.29 -8.23 13.57
CA VAL A 129 2.80 -6.85 13.63
C VAL A 129 3.87 -5.90 14.19
N ALA A 130 4.65 -6.32 15.20
CA ALA A 130 5.73 -5.52 15.78
C ALA A 130 6.84 -5.20 14.77
N VAL A 131 7.21 -6.16 13.91
CA VAL A 131 8.20 -5.93 12.84
C VAL A 131 7.72 -4.86 11.88
N THR A 132 6.45 -4.88 11.54
CA THR A 132 5.83 -3.92 10.62
C THR A 132 5.62 -2.55 11.25
N ALA A 133 5.22 -2.53 12.53
CA ALA A 133 5.04 -1.33 13.32
C ALA A 133 6.35 -0.58 13.60
N ALA A 134 7.51 -1.16 13.26
CA ALA A 134 8.82 -0.57 13.59
C ALA A 134 9.03 0.85 13.04
N ALA A 135 8.33 1.22 11.98
CA ALA A 135 8.39 2.56 11.38
C ALA A 135 7.39 3.56 11.98
N ASP A 136 6.36 3.09 12.72
CA ASP A 136 5.32 3.94 13.32
C ASP A 136 5.37 3.88 14.86
N PRO A 137 5.76 5.00 15.53
CA PRO A 137 5.80 5.05 17.00
C PRO A 137 4.44 4.87 17.69
N ALA A 138 3.32 5.13 17.01
CA ALA A 138 2.00 4.89 17.57
C ALA A 138 1.65 3.41 17.56
N ALA A 139 1.91 2.73 16.44
CA ALA A 139 1.76 1.29 16.31
C ALA A 139 2.68 0.53 17.27
N GLN A 140 3.94 0.96 17.43
CA GLN A 140 4.86 0.37 18.43
C GLN A 140 4.32 0.44 19.86
N ARG A 141 3.75 1.59 20.25
CA ARG A 141 3.14 1.75 21.59
C ARG A 141 1.92 0.85 21.75
N ALA A 142 1.09 0.70 20.74
CA ALA A 142 -0.06 -0.19 20.77
C ALA A 142 0.39 -1.66 20.95
N VAL A 143 1.36 -2.13 20.18
CA VAL A 143 1.94 -3.46 20.30
C VAL A 143 2.52 -3.69 21.70
N SER A 144 3.32 -2.75 22.22
CA SER A 144 3.89 -2.86 23.58
C SER A 144 2.79 -2.92 24.64
N SER A 145 1.71 -2.16 24.48
CA SER A 145 0.57 -2.21 25.40
C SER A 145 -0.14 -3.56 25.40
N VAL A 146 -0.32 -4.17 24.22
CA VAL A 146 -0.90 -5.52 24.10
C VAL A 146 0.02 -6.54 24.75
N LEU A 147 1.33 -6.51 24.47
CA LEU A 147 2.31 -7.44 25.06
C LEU A 147 2.34 -7.37 26.58
N ASP A 148 2.38 -6.16 27.14
CA ASP A 148 2.38 -5.97 28.60
C ASP A 148 1.07 -6.46 29.26
N ALA A 149 -0.05 -6.23 28.62
CA ALA A 149 -1.34 -6.65 29.13
C ALA A 149 -1.54 -8.16 29.02
N LEU A 150 -1.13 -8.75 27.88
CA LEU A 150 -1.20 -10.19 27.63
C LEU A 150 -0.33 -10.96 28.61
N GLY A 151 0.91 -10.54 28.85
CA GLY A 151 1.78 -11.19 29.83
C GLY A 151 1.22 -11.16 31.26
N ARG A 152 0.52 -10.08 31.64
CA ARG A 152 -0.18 -10.02 32.94
C ARG A 152 -1.39 -10.92 33.00
N TYR A 153 -2.16 -10.99 31.89
CA TYR A 153 -3.29 -11.91 31.78
C TYR A 153 -2.83 -13.36 31.94
N GLU A 154 -1.80 -13.76 31.21
CA GLU A 154 -1.24 -15.12 31.25
C GLU A 154 -0.81 -15.52 32.67
N ALA A 155 -0.19 -14.60 33.42
CA ALA A 155 0.17 -14.84 34.78
C ALA A 155 -1.05 -15.11 35.68
N LEU A 156 -2.12 -14.29 35.55
CA LEU A 156 -3.34 -14.46 36.31
C LEU A 156 -4.12 -15.73 35.92
N ALA A 157 -4.17 -16.05 34.65
CA ALA A 157 -4.79 -17.27 34.10
C ALA A 157 -4.04 -18.52 34.63
N ALA A 158 -2.70 -18.51 34.62
CA ALA A 158 -1.90 -19.58 35.18
C ALA A 158 -2.13 -19.76 36.65
N ASP A 159 -2.21 -18.66 37.43
CA ASP A 159 -2.52 -18.72 38.86
C ASP A 159 -3.91 -19.31 39.10
N ALA A 160 -4.91 -18.94 38.36
CA ALA A 160 -6.27 -19.50 38.42
C ALA A 160 -6.24 -21.02 38.18
N ILE A 161 -5.59 -21.48 37.13
CA ILE A 161 -5.47 -22.90 36.75
C ILE A 161 -4.74 -23.67 37.85
N VAL A 162 -3.61 -23.15 38.36
CA VAL A 162 -2.81 -23.80 39.40
C VAL A 162 -3.59 -23.90 40.73
N VAL A 163 -4.33 -22.85 41.12
CA VAL A 163 -5.16 -22.86 42.36
C VAL A 163 -6.28 -23.87 42.20
N ASN A 164 -6.97 -23.93 41.06
CA ASN A 164 -8.02 -24.92 40.78
C ASN A 164 -7.50 -26.36 40.88
N GLN A 165 -6.36 -26.64 40.26
CA GLN A 165 -5.75 -27.98 40.31
C GLN A 165 -5.30 -28.38 41.72
N ARG A 166 -4.68 -27.44 42.48
CA ARG A 166 -4.24 -27.71 43.88
C ARG A 166 -5.41 -27.86 44.84
N GLY A 167 -6.48 -27.09 44.61
CA GLY A 167 -7.69 -27.14 45.42
C GLY A 167 -8.51 -28.42 45.17
N HIS A 168 -8.25 -29.16 44.09
CA HIS A 168 -9.08 -30.26 43.64
C HIS A 168 -10.54 -29.82 43.51
N ASP A 169 -10.75 -28.62 42.95
CA ASP A 169 -12.06 -28.04 42.82
C ASP A 169 -12.98 -28.97 41.97
N PRO A 170 -14.21 -29.24 42.44
CA PRO A 170 -15.12 -30.13 41.71
C PRO A 170 -15.62 -29.46 40.41
N ALA A 171 -15.99 -30.25 39.41
CA ALA A 171 -16.53 -29.76 38.17
C ALA A 171 -17.72 -28.81 38.38
N GLY A 172 -17.75 -27.70 37.67
CA GLY A 172 -18.78 -26.66 37.75
C GLY A 172 -18.81 -25.85 39.05
N ARG A 173 -17.81 -26.04 39.98
CA ARG A 173 -17.76 -25.35 41.26
C ARG A 173 -16.33 -24.92 41.62
N PRO A 174 -15.73 -24.01 40.87
CA PRO A 174 -14.42 -23.47 41.22
C PRO A 174 -14.46 -22.80 42.62
N SER A 175 -13.35 -22.87 43.34
CA SER A 175 -13.21 -22.20 44.64
C SER A 175 -13.26 -20.66 44.49
N ALA A 176 -13.59 -19.97 45.59
CA ALA A 176 -13.56 -18.51 45.59
C ALA A 176 -12.16 -17.93 45.28
N ALA A 177 -11.10 -18.65 45.62
CA ALA A 177 -9.73 -18.25 45.28
C ALA A 177 -9.46 -18.40 43.78
N THR A 178 -9.85 -19.51 43.15
CA THR A 178 -9.81 -19.75 41.70
C THR A 178 -10.57 -18.67 40.95
N LEU A 179 -11.83 -18.42 41.34
CA LEU A 179 -12.67 -17.38 40.74
C LEU A 179 -12.07 -15.98 40.90
N GLY A 180 -11.41 -15.69 42.03
CA GLY A 180 -10.78 -14.39 42.24
C GLY A 180 -9.63 -14.10 41.27
N TYR A 181 -8.79 -15.09 40.93
CA TYR A 181 -7.77 -14.96 39.89
C TYR A 181 -8.37 -14.90 38.47
N PHE A 182 -9.34 -15.75 38.20
CA PHE A 182 -10.01 -15.75 36.89
C PHE A 182 -10.73 -14.43 36.61
N GLN A 183 -11.46 -13.89 37.58
CA GLN A 183 -12.12 -12.58 37.41
C GLN A 183 -11.12 -11.47 37.12
N GLN A 184 -9.95 -11.44 37.82
CA GLN A 184 -8.92 -10.46 37.54
C GLN A 184 -8.33 -10.65 36.14
N ALA A 185 -8.12 -11.91 35.69
CA ALA A 185 -7.65 -12.21 34.35
C ALA A 185 -8.65 -11.73 33.30
N THR A 186 -9.93 -12.10 33.43
CA THR A 186 -11.02 -11.72 32.52
C THR A 186 -11.26 -10.20 32.49
N ASP A 187 -11.20 -9.52 33.63
CA ASP A 187 -11.28 -8.06 33.70
C ASP A 187 -10.12 -7.41 32.91
N LEU A 188 -8.91 -7.92 33.05
CA LEU A 188 -7.74 -7.46 32.30
C LEU A 188 -7.90 -7.76 30.79
N MET A 189 -8.41 -8.94 30.44
CA MET A 189 -8.69 -9.32 29.05
C MET A 189 -9.70 -8.37 28.44
N SER A 190 -10.86 -8.19 29.05
CA SER A 190 -11.97 -7.40 28.52
C SER A 190 -11.72 -5.88 28.53
N MET A 191 -11.04 -5.35 29.55
CA MET A 191 -10.82 -3.92 29.69
C MET A 191 -9.52 -3.42 29.07
N THR A 192 -8.56 -4.29 28.79
CA THR A 192 -7.24 -3.86 28.34
C THR A 192 -6.77 -4.62 27.09
N VAL A 193 -6.72 -5.96 27.11
CA VAL A 193 -6.12 -6.75 26.02
C VAL A 193 -7.00 -6.67 24.75
N GLN A 194 -8.26 -7.02 24.86
CA GLN A 194 -9.20 -6.98 23.73
C GLN A 194 -9.35 -5.58 23.11
N PRO A 195 -9.55 -4.49 23.88
CA PRO A 195 -9.60 -3.15 23.30
C PRO A 195 -8.28 -2.71 22.65
N ALA A 196 -7.14 -3.10 23.20
CA ALA A 196 -5.85 -2.82 22.59
C ALA A 196 -5.66 -3.58 21.27
N ALA A 197 -6.02 -4.87 21.20
CA ALA A 197 -6.02 -5.67 19.98
C ALA A 197 -7.00 -5.11 18.93
N ALA A 198 -8.21 -4.73 19.34
CA ALA A 198 -9.20 -4.10 18.46
C ALA A 198 -8.71 -2.75 17.90
N SER A 199 -8.01 -1.95 18.73
CA SER A 199 -7.43 -0.68 18.26
C SER A 199 -6.33 -0.90 17.22
N LEU A 200 -5.54 -1.95 17.35
CA LEU A 200 -4.52 -2.35 16.39
C LEU A 200 -5.16 -2.78 15.06
N THR A 201 -6.20 -3.61 15.11
CA THR A 201 -7.00 -4.01 13.95
C THR A 201 -7.57 -2.78 13.21
N THR A 202 -8.16 -1.85 13.95
CA THR A 202 -8.73 -0.62 13.38
C THR A 202 -7.66 0.26 12.75
N ALA A 203 -6.49 0.38 13.38
CA ALA A 203 -5.37 1.15 12.83
C ALA A 203 -4.86 0.55 11.51
N ASN A 204 -4.66 -0.78 11.47
CA ASN A 204 -4.21 -1.48 10.26
C ASN A 204 -5.26 -1.44 9.13
N ALA A 205 -6.55 -1.59 9.46
CA ALA A 205 -7.63 -1.42 8.49
C ALA A 205 -7.68 0.01 7.92
N SER A 206 -7.46 1.02 8.76
CA SER A 206 -7.40 2.41 8.32
C SER A 206 -6.19 2.68 7.42
N ALA A 207 -5.03 2.08 7.72
CA ALA A 207 -3.83 2.18 6.89
C ALA A 207 -4.06 1.53 5.51
N LEU A 208 -4.66 0.33 5.49
CA LEU A 208 -5.05 -0.35 4.25
C LEU A 208 -6.00 0.52 3.40
N ASP A 209 -7.00 1.13 4.02
CA ASP A 209 -7.94 2.05 3.36
C ASP A 209 -7.24 3.28 2.77
N MET A 210 -6.26 3.83 3.47
CA MET A 210 -5.46 4.94 2.96
C MET A 210 -4.64 4.51 1.75
N SER A 211 -4.00 3.34 1.77
CA SER A 211 -3.25 2.77 0.65
C SER A 211 -4.14 2.58 -0.59
N TYR A 212 -5.32 1.99 -0.44
CA TYR A 212 -6.30 1.86 -1.53
C TYR A 212 -6.72 3.20 -2.12
N ASN A 213 -7.01 4.19 -1.28
CA ASN A 213 -7.44 5.50 -1.73
C ASN A 213 -6.31 6.26 -2.44
N GLN A 214 -5.08 6.13 -1.96
CA GLN A 214 -3.90 6.73 -2.57
C GLN A 214 -3.62 6.15 -3.94
N ASP A 215 -3.63 4.83 -4.08
CA ASP A 215 -3.40 4.16 -5.35
C ASP A 215 -4.49 4.47 -6.37
N ARG A 216 -5.75 4.51 -5.92
CA ARG A 216 -6.86 4.94 -6.77
C ARG A 216 -6.70 6.40 -7.22
N SER A 217 -6.29 7.29 -6.34
CA SER A 217 -5.99 8.69 -6.66
C SER A 217 -4.85 8.79 -7.67
N THR A 218 -3.79 8.02 -7.50
CA THR A 218 -2.65 7.93 -8.42
C THR A 218 -3.08 7.43 -9.80
N ALA A 219 -3.92 6.40 -9.86
CA ALA A 219 -4.46 5.88 -11.11
C ALA A 219 -5.32 6.93 -11.84
N THR A 220 -6.22 7.60 -11.12
CA THR A 220 -7.12 8.60 -11.70
C THR A 220 -6.37 9.85 -12.16
N SER A 221 -5.46 10.39 -11.36
CA SER A 221 -4.64 11.55 -11.74
C SER A 221 -3.68 11.20 -12.88
N GLY A 222 -3.10 10.00 -12.87
CA GLY A 222 -2.30 9.47 -13.97
C GLY A 222 -3.11 9.37 -15.28
N GLN A 223 -4.33 8.88 -15.22
CA GLN A 223 -5.24 8.82 -16.37
C GLN A 223 -5.46 10.20 -16.99
N VAL A 224 -5.76 11.21 -16.18
CA VAL A 224 -5.98 12.60 -16.65
C VAL A 224 -4.70 13.15 -17.27
N LEU A 225 -3.54 12.97 -16.63
CA LEU A 225 -2.27 13.45 -17.15
C LEU A 225 -1.87 12.79 -18.47
N VAL A 226 -2.08 11.48 -18.60
CA VAL A 226 -1.82 10.74 -19.86
C VAL A 226 -2.73 11.24 -20.98
N LEU A 227 -4.01 11.51 -20.71
CA LEU A 227 -4.93 12.08 -21.70
C LEU A 227 -4.53 13.49 -22.13
N VAL A 228 -4.23 14.38 -21.18
CA VAL A 228 -3.81 15.76 -21.47
C VAL A 228 -2.52 15.79 -22.29
N LEU A 229 -1.52 15.00 -21.89
CA LEU A 229 -0.25 14.94 -22.61
C LEU A 229 -0.40 14.25 -23.97
N GLY A 230 -1.22 13.21 -24.07
CA GLY A 230 -1.57 12.55 -25.33
C GLY A 230 -2.26 13.50 -26.32
N LEU A 231 -3.21 14.32 -25.84
CA LEU A 231 -3.84 15.36 -26.65
C LEU A 231 -2.84 16.45 -27.09
N ALA A 232 -1.90 16.82 -26.22
CA ALA A 232 -0.85 17.76 -26.55
C ALA A 232 0.08 17.21 -27.67
N VAL A 233 0.46 15.92 -27.59
CA VAL A 233 1.23 15.23 -28.64
C VAL A 233 0.44 15.21 -29.96
N ALA A 234 -0.82 14.81 -29.91
CA ALA A 234 -1.70 14.76 -31.09
C ALA A 234 -1.88 16.16 -31.73
N GLY A 235 -2.10 17.19 -30.91
CA GLY A 235 -2.20 18.58 -31.36
C GLY A 235 -0.90 19.10 -31.99
N ALA A 236 0.26 18.77 -31.42
CA ALA A 236 1.56 19.14 -32.00
C ALA A 236 1.82 18.43 -33.33
N LEU A 237 1.45 17.15 -33.45
CA LEU A 237 1.55 16.39 -34.70
C LEU A 237 0.61 16.95 -35.79
N LEU A 238 -0.66 17.21 -35.46
CA LEU A 238 -1.62 17.83 -36.34
C LEU A 238 -1.19 19.23 -36.77
N GLY A 239 -0.72 20.06 -35.85
CA GLY A 239 -0.18 21.39 -36.16
C GLY A 239 1.01 21.32 -37.11
N THR A 240 1.89 20.33 -36.93
CA THR A 240 3.01 20.08 -37.84
C THR A 240 2.52 19.64 -39.24
N GLN A 241 1.49 18.79 -39.31
CA GLN A 241 0.89 18.35 -40.58
C GLN A 241 0.24 19.53 -41.34
N VAL A 242 -0.56 20.36 -40.66
CA VAL A 242 -1.18 21.55 -41.22
C VAL A 242 -0.14 22.54 -41.74
N PHE A 243 0.93 22.77 -40.96
CA PHE A 243 2.04 23.64 -41.37
C PHE A 243 2.73 23.12 -42.62
N LEU A 244 3.00 21.81 -42.72
CA LEU A 244 3.61 21.18 -43.90
C LEU A 244 2.68 21.23 -45.13
N ALA A 245 1.39 20.94 -44.94
CA ALA A 245 0.38 21.00 -46.03
C ALA A 245 0.26 22.41 -46.59
N ALA A 246 0.18 23.44 -45.74
CA ALA A 246 0.08 24.85 -46.14
C ALA A 246 1.35 25.33 -46.86
N ARG A 247 2.55 24.83 -46.48
CA ARG A 247 3.81 25.33 -47.03
C ARG A 247 4.27 24.59 -48.30
N PHE A 248 4.00 23.26 -48.38
CA PHE A 248 4.53 22.42 -49.46
C PHE A 248 3.45 21.93 -50.44
N ARG A 249 2.19 22.35 -50.29
CA ARG A 249 1.04 21.95 -51.11
C ARG A 249 0.85 20.42 -51.26
N ARG A 250 1.40 19.64 -50.34
CA ARG A 250 1.20 18.19 -50.24
C ARG A 250 0.17 17.92 -49.17
N LEU A 251 -0.95 17.27 -49.55
CA LEU A 251 -2.13 17.12 -48.69
C LEU A 251 -1.94 16.31 -47.44
N VAL A 252 -1.09 15.28 -47.44
CA VAL A 252 -0.84 14.45 -46.25
C VAL A 252 0.55 13.80 -46.36
N ASN A 253 1.31 13.83 -45.25
CA ASN A 253 2.48 12.97 -45.10
C ASN A 253 2.05 11.66 -44.40
N PRO A 254 2.06 10.48 -45.06
CA PRO A 254 1.55 9.24 -44.48
C PRO A 254 2.28 8.82 -43.22
N ALA A 255 3.57 9.12 -43.10
CA ALA A 255 4.34 8.80 -41.89
C ALA A 255 3.88 9.63 -40.66
N LEU A 256 3.60 10.94 -40.87
CA LEU A 256 3.09 11.80 -39.78
C LEU A 256 1.63 11.44 -39.43
N ALA A 257 0.81 11.04 -40.40
CA ALA A 257 -0.54 10.55 -40.13
C ALA A 257 -0.51 9.27 -39.29
N ALA A 258 0.34 8.29 -39.65
CA ALA A 258 0.52 7.08 -38.91
C ALA A 258 1.03 7.36 -37.47
N ALA A 259 1.98 8.28 -37.31
CA ALA A 259 2.48 8.69 -35.97
C ALA A 259 1.38 9.33 -35.12
N THR A 260 0.48 10.13 -35.72
CA THR A 260 -0.65 10.73 -34.98
C THR A 260 -1.64 9.67 -34.52
N VAL A 261 -2.01 8.73 -35.40
CA VAL A 261 -2.91 7.61 -35.05
C VAL A 261 -2.31 6.75 -33.94
N LEU A 262 -1.01 6.44 -34.02
CA LEU A 262 -0.29 5.69 -32.98
C LEU A 262 -0.26 6.45 -31.63
N ALA A 263 0.04 7.74 -31.64
CA ALA A 263 0.08 8.54 -30.41
C ALA A 263 -1.30 8.63 -29.74
N VAL A 264 -2.34 8.85 -30.50
CA VAL A 264 -3.73 8.86 -30.01
C VAL A 264 -4.13 7.48 -29.49
N GLY A 265 -3.82 6.42 -30.24
CA GLY A 265 -4.09 5.04 -29.81
C GLY A 265 -3.41 4.67 -28.50
N LEU A 266 -2.13 5.03 -28.35
CA LEU A 266 -1.38 4.79 -27.12
C LEU A 266 -1.91 5.61 -25.93
N ALA A 267 -2.29 6.87 -26.15
CA ALA A 267 -2.88 7.70 -25.11
C ALA A 267 -4.23 7.15 -24.63
N ILE A 268 -5.09 6.72 -25.55
CA ILE A 268 -6.37 6.09 -25.22
C ILE A 268 -6.16 4.77 -24.50
N ALA A 269 -5.29 3.90 -25.01
CA ALA A 269 -4.99 2.61 -24.38
C ALA A 269 -4.44 2.79 -22.95
N GLY A 270 -3.48 3.71 -22.76
CA GLY A 270 -2.95 4.05 -21.44
C GLY A 270 -4.03 4.57 -20.48
N ALA A 271 -4.89 5.47 -20.94
CA ALA A 271 -5.97 6.01 -20.13
C ALA A 271 -7.02 4.95 -19.76
N VAL A 272 -7.37 4.05 -20.68
CA VAL A 272 -8.31 2.94 -20.44
C VAL A 272 -7.72 1.96 -19.41
N GLN A 273 -6.45 1.61 -19.54
CA GLN A 273 -5.77 0.72 -18.59
C GLN A 273 -5.73 1.32 -17.17
N LEU A 274 -5.37 2.60 -17.05
CA LEU A 274 -5.34 3.30 -15.75
C LEU A 274 -6.75 3.41 -15.14
N GLY A 275 -7.75 3.68 -15.95
CA GLY A 275 -9.15 3.71 -15.52
C GLY A 275 -9.66 2.34 -15.06
N ALA A 276 -9.27 1.26 -15.75
CA ALA A 276 -9.60 -0.11 -15.37
C ALA A 276 -8.94 -0.48 -14.02
N GLN A 277 -7.68 -0.09 -13.82
CA GLN A 277 -6.99 -0.31 -12.53
C GLN A 277 -7.66 0.42 -11.37
N ALA A 278 -8.06 1.68 -11.55
CA ALA A 278 -8.82 2.43 -10.55
C ALA A 278 -10.18 1.77 -10.23
N GLY A 279 -10.83 1.19 -11.25
CA GLY A 279 -12.07 0.42 -11.10
C GLY A 279 -11.84 -0.88 -10.34
N ASN A 280 -10.81 -1.64 -10.68
CA ASN A 280 -10.46 -2.90 -10.01
C ASN A 280 -10.10 -2.69 -8.53
N LEU A 281 -9.38 -1.62 -8.20
CA LEU A 281 -9.10 -1.24 -6.81
C LEU A 281 -10.39 -0.96 -6.02
N LYS A 282 -11.36 -0.29 -6.63
CA LYS A 282 -12.66 -0.06 -6.00
C LYS A 282 -13.41 -1.36 -5.71
N VAL A 283 -13.47 -2.26 -6.70
CA VAL A 283 -14.12 -3.57 -6.56
C VAL A 283 -13.38 -4.42 -5.51
N ALA A 284 -12.06 -4.48 -5.57
CA ALA A 284 -11.26 -5.23 -4.59
C ALA A 284 -11.51 -4.73 -3.15
N LYS A 285 -11.61 -3.40 -2.96
CA LYS A 285 -11.96 -2.83 -1.66
C LYS A 285 -13.36 -3.21 -1.21
N GLN A 286 -14.38 -2.98 -2.05
CA GLN A 286 -15.79 -3.16 -1.68
C GLN A 286 -16.17 -4.63 -1.52
N ASP A 287 -15.72 -5.50 -2.42
CA ASP A 287 -16.18 -6.88 -2.46
C ASP A 287 -15.30 -7.83 -1.60
N ALA A 288 -14.01 -7.55 -1.44
CA ALA A 288 -13.11 -8.39 -0.66
C ALA A 288 -12.85 -7.81 0.74
N SER A 289 -12.33 -6.58 0.83
CA SER A 289 -11.90 -6.01 2.11
C SER A 289 -13.07 -5.71 3.03
N ASP A 290 -14.11 -5.03 2.54
CA ASP A 290 -15.27 -4.66 3.37
C ASP A 290 -16.06 -5.89 3.80
N SER A 291 -16.14 -6.94 2.94
CA SER A 291 -16.79 -8.20 3.28
C SER A 291 -16.02 -9.00 4.33
N ILE A 292 -14.70 -9.08 4.20
CA ILE A 292 -13.85 -9.74 5.20
C ILE A 292 -13.95 -9.01 6.53
N LEU A 293 -13.89 -7.67 6.54
CA LEU A 293 -14.02 -6.88 7.76
C LEU A 293 -15.37 -7.08 8.45
N ALA A 294 -16.47 -7.09 7.70
CA ALA A 294 -17.81 -7.33 8.24
C ALA A 294 -17.95 -8.74 8.83
N LEU A 295 -17.41 -9.77 8.15
CA LEU A 295 -17.44 -11.14 8.65
C LEU A 295 -16.57 -11.32 9.91
N THR A 296 -15.40 -10.68 9.94
CA THR A 296 -14.52 -10.73 11.11
C THR A 296 -15.12 -10.01 12.30
N GLN A 297 -15.76 -8.86 12.12
CA GLN A 297 -16.50 -8.17 13.18
C GLN A 297 -17.70 -9.00 13.69
N ALA A 298 -18.47 -9.61 12.81
CA ALA A 298 -19.58 -10.48 13.19
C ALA A 298 -19.07 -11.70 13.99
N ARG A 299 -17.95 -12.28 13.60
CA ARG A 299 -17.32 -13.37 14.33
C ARG A 299 -16.80 -12.92 15.70
N ALA A 300 -16.17 -11.74 15.79
CA ALA A 300 -15.73 -11.17 17.07
C ALA A 300 -16.89 -11.00 18.06
N VAL A 301 -18.01 -10.41 17.62
CA VAL A 301 -19.23 -10.26 18.45
C VAL A 301 -19.78 -11.62 18.89
N SER A 302 -19.70 -12.65 18.05
CA SER A 302 -20.13 -14.01 18.38
C SER A 302 -19.25 -14.65 19.48
N TYR A 303 -17.94 -14.42 19.42
CA TYR A 303 -17.01 -14.89 20.47
C TYR A 303 -17.21 -14.16 21.80
N ASP A 304 -17.39 -12.83 21.76
CA ASP A 304 -17.72 -12.03 22.95
C ASP A 304 -19.03 -12.51 23.62
N ALA A 305 -20.07 -12.76 22.83
CA ALA A 305 -21.32 -13.29 23.36
C ALA A 305 -21.15 -14.67 24.01
N ASN A 306 -20.33 -15.54 23.39
CA ASN A 306 -20.04 -16.88 23.97
C ASN A 306 -19.21 -16.79 25.24
N ALA A 307 -18.26 -15.87 25.29
CA ALA A 307 -17.47 -15.60 26.51
C ALA A 307 -18.34 -15.04 27.64
N ASP A 308 -19.33 -14.21 27.32
CA ASP A 308 -20.29 -13.67 28.31
C ASP A 308 -21.23 -14.73 28.88
N GLU A 309 -21.62 -15.74 28.08
CA GLU A 309 -22.43 -16.88 28.57
C GLU A 309 -21.66 -17.78 29.55
N THR A 310 -20.33 -17.82 29.47
CA THR A 310 -19.47 -18.63 30.35
C THR A 310 -19.06 -17.92 31.66
N ARG A 311 -19.38 -16.63 31.79
CA ARG A 311 -19.13 -15.81 32.99
C ARG A 311 -20.27 -15.87 33.97
#